data_fa5c0b86dc1417a9ff4ef357cbb30eb7
#
_entry.id   fa5c0b86dc1417a9ff4ef357cbb30eb7
#
_cell.length_a   1.000
_cell.length_b   1.000
_cell.length_c   1.000
_cell.angle_alpha   90.00
_cell.angle_beta   90.00
_cell.angle_gamma   90.00
#
_symmetry.space_group_name_H-M   'P 1'
#
loop_
_entity.id
_entity.type
_entity.pdbx_description
1 polymer ?
#
loop_
_entity_poly.entity_id
_entity_poly.type
_entity_poly.pdbx_seq_one_letter_code
_entity_poly.pdbx_strand_id
1 'polypeptide(L)'
;GSGARLRTEGGGHGYNRVTGYPYAFRNPIAGKTGTTQNQSDGWFVGMVPNLAAGVWVGNEDRSAHFKGITYGQGATAALPIWAIFMKKCYGDETLEVSREPFERPANLQIKVDCYQAVR
;
A
#
# COMPACT_ATOMS: atom_id res chain seq x y z
N GLY A 1 9.69 -1.67 2.53
CA GLY A 1 8.58 -2.60 2.63
C GLY A 1 7.68 -2.59 1.40
N SER A 2 6.67 -3.45 1.38
CA SER A 2 5.81 -3.66 0.21
C SER A 2 4.99 -2.44 -0.23
N GLY A 3 4.82 -1.46 0.64
CA GLY A 3 4.16 -0.18 0.34
C GLY A 3 5.08 0.94 -0.13
N ALA A 4 6.36 0.68 -0.35
CA ALA A 4 7.34 1.72 -0.70
C ALA A 4 6.99 2.50 -1.98
N ARG A 5 6.25 1.89 -2.90
CA ARG A 5 5.77 2.54 -4.14
C ARG A 5 4.83 3.73 -3.92
N LEU A 6 4.24 3.86 -2.74
CA LEU A 6 3.44 5.03 -2.37
C LEU A 6 4.28 6.29 -2.23
N ARG A 7 5.61 6.15 -2.12
CA ARG A 7 6.57 7.22 -2.01
C ARG A 7 7.35 7.38 -3.30
N THR A 8 7.21 8.49 -3.97
CA THR A 8 7.86 8.73 -5.28
C THR A 8 9.35 8.96 -5.21
N GLU A 9 9.89 9.41 -4.10
CA GLU A 9 11.29 9.83 -3.99
C GLU A 9 12.27 8.68 -3.71
N GLY A 10 11.78 7.49 -3.42
CA GLY A 10 12.64 6.32 -3.21
C GLY A 10 12.95 5.53 -4.48
N GLY A 11 12.62 6.07 -5.64
CA GLY A 11 12.41 5.33 -6.86
C GLY A 11 13.63 4.98 -7.69
N GLY A 12 14.78 4.83 -7.17
CA GLY A 12 15.98 4.52 -7.96
C GLY A 12 15.95 3.23 -8.79
N HIS A 13 14.98 2.35 -8.66
CA HIS A 13 15.01 1.03 -9.29
C HIS A 13 13.67 0.65 -9.94
N GLY A 14 13.50 1.00 -11.19
CA GLY A 14 12.67 0.29 -12.17
C GLY A 14 11.16 0.11 -11.93
N TYR A 15 10.70 0.19 -10.72
CA TYR A 15 9.32 -0.13 -10.34
C TYR A 15 8.29 0.96 -10.69
N ASN A 16 8.71 2.21 -10.78
CA ASN A 16 7.82 3.31 -11.18
C ASN A 16 7.44 3.28 -12.68
N ARG A 17 8.19 2.53 -13.48
CA ARG A 17 7.89 2.37 -14.92
C ARG A 17 6.64 1.55 -15.17
N VAL A 18 6.29 0.64 -14.27
CA VAL A 18 5.16 -0.28 -14.46
C VAL A 18 3.83 0.36 -14.10
N THR A 19 3.82 1.30 -13.16
CA THR A 19 2.57 1.91 -12.67
C THR A 19 2.33 3.33 -13.20
N GLY A 20 3.35 4.03 -13.64
CA GLY A 20 3.24 5.37 -14.22
C GLY A 20 2.71 6.47 -13.29
N TYR A 21 2.47 6.17 -12.01
CA TYR A 21 1.84 7.08 -11.07
C TYR A 21 2.83 7.62 -10.03
N PRO A 22 3.03 8.95 -9.99
CA PRO A 22 3.71 9.61 -8.89
C PRO A 22 2.71 9.83 -7.73
N TYR A 23 2.70 8.94 -6.76
CA TYR A 23 1.79 9.09 -5.61
C TYR A 23 2.28 10.12 -4.60
N ALA A 24 3.56 10.18 -4.34
CA ALA A 24 4.25 11.17 -3.51
C ALA A 24 3.64 11.36 -2.11
N PHE A 25 3.09 10.32 -1.51
CA PHE A 25 2.64 10.40 -0.12
C PHE A 25 3.82 10.55 0.83
N ARG A 26 3.78 11.55 1.69
CA ARG A 26 4.84 11.83 2.68
C ARG A 26 4.42 11.53 4.11
N ASN A 27 3.12 11.48 4.37
CA ASN A 27 2.58 11.17 5.68
C ASN A 27 2.76 9.70 6.06
N PRO A 28 2.73 9.36 7.36
CA PRO A 28 2.73 7.97 7.81
C PRO A 28 1.52 7.20 7.28
N ILE A 29 1.80 6.05 6.70
CA ILE A 29 0.79 5.11 6.17
C ILE A 29 1.24 3.72 6.58
N ALA A 30 0.37 2.96 7.22
CA ALA A 30 0.55 1.54 7.43
C ALA A 30 -0.12 0.78 6.29
N GLY A 31 0.56 -0.18 5.69
CA GLY A 31 -0.04 -0.94 4.59
C GLY A 31 0.72 -2.20 4.25
N LYS A 32 0.01 -3.12 3.61
CA LYS A 32 0.54 -4.41 3.18
C LYS A 32 -0.07 -4.85 1.87
N THR A 33 0.78 -5.34 0.98
CA THR A 33 0.37 -6.03 -0.25
C THR A 33 0.10 -7.50 0.01
N GLY A 34 -0.79 -8.09 -0.77
CA GLY A 34 -1.01 -9.53 -0.85
C GLY A 34 -1.05 -9.97 -2.30
N THR A 35 -0.51 -11.15 -2.57
CA THR A 35 -0.56 -11.79 -3.88
C THR A 35 -0.75 -13.28 -3.66
N THR A 36 -1.79 -13.86 -4.25
CA THR A 36 -2.02 -15.29 -4.17
C THR A 36 -1.24 -16.04 -5.24
N GLN A 37 -1.22 -17.38 -5.13
CA GLN A 37 -0.57 -18.25 -6.11
C GLN A 37 -1.12 -18.00 -7.52
N ASN A 38 -0.25 -18.15 -8.52
CA ASN A 38 -0.55 -17.89 -9.93
C ASN A 38 -1.07 -16.48 -10.22
N GLN A 39 -0.85 -15.53 -9.33
CA GLN A 39 -1.29 -14.13 -9.49
C GLN A 39 -2.80 -14.00 -9.80
N SER A 40 -3.62 -14.87 -9.19
CA SER A 40 -5.07 -14.83 -9.37
C SER A 40 -5.73 -13.70 -8.57
N ASP A 41 -5.15 -13.33 -7.45
CA ASP A 41 -5.61 -12.22 -6.61
C ASP A 41 -4.48 -11.30 -6.22
N GLY A 42 -4.71 -10.02 -6.38
CA GLY A 42 -3.85 -8.95 -5.88
C GLY A 42 -4.58 -8.15 -4.81
N TRP A 43 -3.95 -7.94 -3.67
CA TRP A 43 -4.48 -7.18 -2.55
C TRP A 43 -3.56 -6.04 -2.17
N PHE A 44 -4.15 -4.95 -1.76
CA PHE A 44 -3.50 -3.94 -0.95
C PHE A 44 -4.46 -3.45 0.14
N VAL A 45 -4.02 -3.50 1.38
CA VAL A 45 -4.73 -2.90 2.51
C VAL A 45 -3.84 -1.81 3.08
N GLY A 46 -4.37 -0.63 3.21
CA GLY A 46 -3.65 0.52 3.77
C GLY A 46 -4.51 1.30 4.74
N MET A 47 -3.89 1.94 5.71
CA MET A 47 -4.57 2.72 6.72
C MET A 47 -3.77 3.97 7.13
N VAL A 48 -4.51 4.97 7.54
CA VAL A 48 -4.07 6.15 8.27
C VAL A 48 -4.88 6.22 9.59
N PRO A 49 -4.58 7.12 10.52
CA PRO A 49 -5.21 7.08 11.86
C PRO A 49 -6.73 7.00 11.89
N ASN A 50 -7.43 7.59 10.93
CA ASN A 50 -8.89 7.64 10.91
C ASN A 50 -9.55 7.01 9.67
N LEU A 51 -8.78 6.31 8.82
CA LEU A 51 -9.33 5.65 7.64
C LEU A 51 -8.53 4.38 7.32
N ALA A 52 -9.22 3.28 7.10
CA ALA A 52 -8.67 2.05 6.55
C ALA A 52 -9.41 1.68 5.26
N ALA A 53 -8.67 1.28 4.25
CA ALA A 53 -9.23 0.86 2.98
C ALA A 53 -8.47 -0.34 2.42
N GLY A 54 -9.20 -1.26 1.81
CA GLY A 54 -8.65 -2.41 1.11
C GLY A 54 -9.06 -2.42 -0.35
N VAL A 55 -8.17 -2.90 -1.19
CA VAL A 55 -8.40 -3.10 -2.63
C VAL A 55 -8.07 -4.53 -3.00
N TRP A 56 -8.98 -5.15 -3.69
CA TRP A 56 -8.81 -6.46 -4.31
C TRP A 56 -8.95 -6.35 -5.82
N VAL A 57 -8.03 -6.99 -6.51
CA VAL A 57 -8.06 -7.15 -7.96
C VAL A 57 -7.95 -8.64 -8.26
N GLY A 58 -8.96 -9.21 -8.87
CA GLY A 58 -9.01 -10.64 -9.14
C GLY A 58 -10.27 -11.03 -9.90
N ASN A 59 -10.49 -12.34 -9.98
CA ASN A 59 -11.68 -12.93 -10.56
C ASN A 59 -12.18 -14.05 -9.64
N GLU A 60 -13.49 -14.29 -9.64
CA GLU A 60 -14.10 -15.42 -8.92
C GLU A 60 -13.56 -16.76 -9.42
N ASP A 61 -13.34 -16.88 -10.74
CA ASP A 61 -12.67 -18.03 -11.33
C ASP A 61 -11.14 -17.84 -11.28
N ARG A 62 -10.49 -18.63 -10.46
CA ARG A 62 -9.03 -18.61 -10.27
C ARG A 62 -8.24 -19.05 -11.50
N SER A 63 -8.88 -19.64 -12.50
CA SER A 63 -8.26 -19.92 -13.79
C SER A 63 -7.95 -18.61 -14.57
N ALA A 64 -8.70 -17.55 -14.29
CA ALA A 64 -8.43 -16.23 -14.81
C ALA A 64 -7.37 -15.54 -13.93
N HIS A 65 -6.16 -15.43 -14.41
CA HIS A 65 -5.02 -14.86 -13.69
C HIS A 65 -4.07 -14.12 -14.63
N PHE A 66 -3.22 -13.28 -14.06
CA PHE A 66 -2.15 -12.65 -14.82
C PHE A 66 -1.07 -13.68 -15.21
N LYS A 67 -0.51 -13.53 -16.40
CA LYS A 67 0.55 -14.45 -16.89
C LYS A 67 1.85 -14.40 -16.07
N GLY A 68 2.07 -13.35 -15.29
CA GLY A 68 3.29 -13.19 -14.52
C GLY A 68 3.15 -12.23 -13.36
N ILE A 69 4.14 -12.27 -12.49
CA ILE A 69 4.20 -11.46 -11.27
C ILE A 69 4.30 -9.95 -11.56
N THR A 70 4.85 -9.57 -12.69
CA THR A 70 5.10 -8.16 -13.02
C THR A 70 3.84 -7.29 -12.93
N TYR A 71 2.73 -7.78 -13.45
CA TYR A 71 1.44 -7.08 -13.41
C TYR A 71 0.46 -7.66 -12.39
N GLY A 72 0.65 -8.91 -11.99
CA GLY A 72 -0.29 -9.63 -11.13
C GLY A 72 -0.03 -9.51 -9.63
N GLN A 73 1.07 -8.89 -9.21
CA GLN A 73 1.32 -8.68 -7.78
C GLN A 73 0.47 -7.53 -7.22
N GLY A 74 0.11 -7.61 -5.95
CA GLY A 74 -0.70 -6.60 -5.27
C GLY A 74 -0.10 -5.19 -5.34
N ALA A 75 1.22 -5.08 -5.40
CA ALA A 75 1.92 -3.80 -5.54
C ALA A 75 1.73 -3.12 -6.90
N THR A 76 1.37 -3.85 -7.94
CA THR A 76 1.12 -3.32 -9.30
C THR A 76 -0.36 -3.30 -9.67
N ALA A 77 -1.13 -4.25 -9.18
CA ALA A 77 -2.56 -4.37 -9.52
C ALA A 77 -3.46 -3.59 -8.54
N ALA A 78 -3.25 -3.73 -7.23
CA ALA A 78 -4.15 -3.20 -6.20
C ALA A 78 -3.66 -1.88 -5.57
N LEU A 79 -2.38 -1.76 -5.27
CA LEU A 79 -1.80 -0.57 -4.62
C LEU A 79 -2.07 0.73 -5.40
N PRO A 80 -1.97 0.78 -6.74
CA PRO A 80 -2.28 2.00 -7.51
C PRO A 80 -3.73 2.47 -7.33
N ILE A 81 -4.67 1.55 -7.27
CA ILE A 81 -6.10 1.87 -7.06
C ILE A 81 -6.29 2.50 -5.68
N TRP A 82 -5.68 1.90 -4.66
CA TRP A 82 -5.69 2.45 -3.31
C TRP A 82 -5.06 3.85 -3.26
N ALA A 83 -3.94 4.05 -3.95
CA ALA A 83 -3.26 5.34 -3.98
C ALA A 83 -4.12 6.44 -4.64
N ILE A 84 -4.80 6.13 -5.75
CA ILE A 84 -5.71 7.06 -6.42
C ILE A 84 -6.90 7.40 -5.50
N PHE A 85 -7.47 6.39 -4.85
CA PHE A 85 -8.54 6.58 -3.87
C PHE A 85 -8.10 7.53 -2.75
N MET A 86 -6.95 7.29 -2.13
CA MET A 86 -6.43 8.13 -1.05
C MET A 86 -6.11 9.55 -1.51
N LYS A 87 -5.57 9.72 -2.73
CA LYS A 87 -5.37 11.07 -3.28
C LYS A 87 -6.69 11.85 -3.39
N LYS A 88 -7.75 11.19 -3.83
CA LYS A 88 -9.08 11.81 -3.89
C LYS A 88 -9.61 12.14 -2.49
N CYS A 89 -9.44 11.23 -1.53
CA CYS A 89 -9.84 11.48 -0.14
C CYS A 89 -9.08 12.67 0.46
N TYR A 90 -7.79 12.78 0.22
CA TYR A 90 -7.00 13.93 0.69
C TYR A 90 -7.34 15.24 -0.02
N GLY A 91 -7.84 15.17 -1.24
CA GLY A 91 -8.32 16.33 -2.00
C GLY A 91 -9.68 16.86 -1.56
N ASP A 92 -10.42 16.08 -0.79
CA ASP A 92 -11.74 16.47 -0.26
C ASP A 92 -11.61 16.77 1.23
N GLU A 93 -11.50 18.06 1.56
CA GLU A 93 -11.34 18.53 2.93
C GLU A 93 -12.53 18.18 3.84
N THR A 94 -13.71 17.93 3.28
CA THR A 94 -14.90 17.58 4.05
C THR A 94 -14.81 16.19 4.69
N LEU A 95 -13.93 15.31 4.17
CA LEU A 95 -13.70 13.98 4.71
C LEU A 95 -12.76 13.97 5.91
N GLU A 96 -11.99 15.04 6.12
CA GLU A 96 -11.06 15.18 7.23
C GLU A 96 -10.11 14.00 7.42
N VAL A 97 -9.62 13.41 6.32
CA VAL A 97 -8.72 12.26 6.36
C VAL A 97 -7.36 12.68 6.92
N SER A 98 -6.93 12.00 7.97
CA SER A 98 -5.72 12.34 8.73
C SER A 98 -4.44 12.08 7.94
N ARG A 99 -3.50 13.03 8.04
CA ARG A 99 -2.10 12.87 7.63
C ARG A 99 -1.15 12.80 8.84
N GLU A 100 -1.70 12.77 10.03
CA GLU A 100 -0.95 12.72 11.28
C GLU A 100 -0.28 11.36 11.49
N PRO A 101 0.76 11.29 12.33
CA PRO A 101 1.31 10.01 12.77
C PRO A 101 0.28 9.18 13.53
N PHE A 102 0.46 7.86 13.49
CA PHE A 102 -0.29 6.97 14.37
C PHE A 102 0.04 7.24 15.84
N GLU A 103 -0.97 7.25 16.68
CA GLU A 103 -0.78 7.39 18.12
C GLU A 103 0.01 6.19 18.66
N ARG A 104 1.07 6.48 19.39
CA ARG A 104 1.89 5.46 20.02
C ARG A 104 1.50 5.32 21.49
N PRO A 105 1.12 4.10 21.95
CA PRO A 105 0.86 3.88 23.35
C PRO A 105 2.07 4.23 24.23
N ALA A 106 1.84 4.92 25.34
CA ALA A 106 2.91 5.37 26.25
C ALA A 106 3.71 4.19 26.84
N ASN A 107 3.05 3.04 27.05
CA ASN A 107 3.62 1.85 27.69
C ASN A 107 3.80 0.69 26.68
N LEU A 108 4.29 0.98 25.48
CA LEU A 108 4.52 -0.05 24.48
C LEU A 108 5.71 -0.94 24.90
N GLN A 109 5.43 -2.19 25.29
CA GLN A 109 6.45 -3.17 25.70
C GLN A 109 7.06 -3.92 24.50
N ILE A 110 6.45 -3.81 23.33
CA ILE A 110 6.90 -4.50 22.13
C ILE A 110 7.86 -3.60 21.35
N LYS A 111 9.01 -4.15 20.95
CA LYS A 111 9.92 -3.47 20.03
C LYS A 111 9.28 -3.44 18.63
N VAL A 112 8.89 -2.26 18.17
CA VAL A 112 8.29 -2.05 16.84
C VAL A 112 9.30 -1.67 15.77
N ASP A 113 10.54 -1.39 16.17
CA ASP A 113 11.63 -1.06 15.26
C ASP A 113 12.37 -2.34 14.86
N CYS A 114 12.19 -2.76 13.61
CA CYS A 114 12.80 -3.97 13.06
C CYS A 114 14.34 -3.93 13.09
N TYR A 115 14.95 -2.76 13.06
CA TYR A 115 16.41 -2.64 13.11
C TYR A 115 17.00 -2.85 14.51
N GLN A 116 16.18 -2.73 15.56
CA GLN A 116 16.61 -2.98 16.94
C GLN A 116 16.31 -4.42 17.43
N ALA A 117 15.57 -5.19 16.67
CA ALA A 117 15.19 -6.55 17.06
C ALA A 117 16.29 -7.61 16.85
N VAL A 118 17.40 -7.24 16.19
CA VAL A 118 18.50 -8.16 15.80
C VAL A 118 19.75 -7.99 16.66
N ARG A 119 19.59 -7.48 17.87
CA ARG A 119 20.68 -7.44 18.85
C ARG A 119 20.35 -8.24 20.10
#